data_175d495fb6f34a9166d56281d7bfc37b
#
_entry.id   175d495fb6f34a9166d56281d7bfc37b
#
_cell.length_a   1.000
_cell.length_b   1.000
_cell.length_c   1.000
_cell.angle_alpha   90.00
_cell.angle_beta   90.00
_cell.angle_gamma   90.00
#
_symmetry.space_group_name_H-M   'P 1'
#
loop_
_entity.id
_entity.type
_entity.pdbx_description
1 polymer ?
#
loop_
_entity_poly.entity_id
_entity_poly.type
_entity_poly.pdbx_seq_one_letter_code
_entity_poly.pdbx_strand_id
1 'polypeptide(L)'
;MATAVVGGSTFAPAHASGTTTPTASPTPTPTPTPTPTPTPAPVPLPPAPKTPTFTAAIDGAPQYQAQSICSPTPKAGTKKLAALLQTTYGPFSTDISRACNDGGLSEHKEGRAIDWMVNYKVSAQRARAVSFLNWLQATDNFGNTNAMAKRLGIMYIGWNNRFWSGYSPEKGWTNLKGCLTDPAKAAASYDTYCHRNHVHLSLTWEGASGLTSFWTGRAVAWQCPSPWTSSQPALKSAGDITPISPVHVLDTRTGLGVGSPCRLSQKQWSSDQRDAVVQVAGRGAVPAAGVAAVAIRVTGLAASALNPTITVHGNMTSTAVPILTALSTGTYFGSAVVPVASDGTIRLSINRGSADLRVDVVGYARATTLAVSVGSKPTGTAHIIPAIPLFDSAAAPLKPSTSRTIQLAGQSDIPTSGITGMYVTLTVDPSTTPGSVQLISASGNPVAQVIAMPGISRSVNALVPTTDGRVSIRNVGSATLTARITGQGWVSSAASGSRASMFPAAVTAVDTTANVGLKGAWTTAAPRTVSVAGHFGVPVGAKAVVLSLSALGGSSADTLKLTSNGTVAGVSFRPLLLAQDTVVVPLRADGRVDFVTASIGTGLTVRVLGFVS
;
A
#
# COMPACT_ATOMS: atom_id res chain seq x y z
N MET A 1 2.38 -16.92 -51.35
CA MET A 1 2.65 -18.06 -52.24
C MET A 1 1.78 -19.17 -51.74
N ALA A 2 0.77 -19.38 -52.46
CA ALA A 2 0.42 -20.46 -53.35
C ALA A 2 -0.06 -21.71 -52.57
N THR A 3 -1.10 -22.45 -52.83
CA THR A 3 -2.13 -22.41 -53.85
C THR A 3 -3.22 -23.44 -53.46
N ALA A 4 -4.42 -23.18 -53.79
CA ALA A 4 -5.55 -24.09 -53.75
C ALA A 4 -5.42 -25.27 -54.71
N VAL A 5 -6.13 -26.39 -54.47
CA VAL A 5 -6.70 -27.20 -55.55
C VAL A 5 -8.03 -27.84 -55.13
N VAL A 6 -8.97 -27.70 -56.00
CA VAL A 6 -10.33 -28.15 -56.15
C VAL A 6 -10.39 -29.54 -56.83
N GLY A 7 -11.48 -30.28 -56.65
CA GLY A 7 -11.94 -31.41 -57.45
C GLY A 7 -12.96 -32.22 -56.68
N GLY A 8 -14.20 -32.36 -56.97
CA GLY A 8 -15.00 -32.34 -58.15
C GLY A 8 -15.25 -33.75 -58.74
N SER A 9 -16.50 -34.23 -58.66
CA SER A 9 -17.21 -35.09 -59.67
C SER A 9 -18.18 -36.09 -59.00
N THR A 10 -19.44 -35.88 -59.04
CA THR A 10 -20.55 -36.41 -59.89
C THR A 10 -20.42 -37.88 -60.30
N PHE A 11 -21.48 -38.66 -60.05
CA PHE A 11 -22.28 -39.39 -61.02
C PHE A 11 -23.36 -40.26 -60.34
N ALA A 12 -24.60 -40.12 -60.75
CA ALA A 12 -25.66 -41.13 -60.70
C ALA A 12 -25.67 -41.89 -62.05
N PRO A 13 -26.32 -43.04 -62.26
CA PRO A 13 -27.77 -43.08 -62.41
C PRO A 13 -28.50 -44.42 -62.01
N ALA A 14 -29.75 -44.30 -61.87
CA ALA A 14 -30.95 -45.06 -62.13
C ALA A 14 -30.94 -46.51 -62.64
N HIS A 15 -31.88 -47.28 -62.13
CA HIS A 15 -32.95 -48.15 -62.75
C HIS A 15 -33.36 -49.22 -61.74
N ALA A 16 -34.52 -49.82 -61.66
CA ALA A 16 -35.83 -49.73 -62.30
C ALA A 16 -36.87 -50.48 -61.45
N SER A 17 -38.10 -50.06 -61.57
CA SER A 17 -39.38 -50.68 -61.38
C SER A 17 -39.50 -52.14 -60.86
N GLY A 18 -40.27 -52.29 -59.82
CA GLY A 18 -40.99 -53.51 -59.44
C GLY A 18 -42.22 -53.17 -58.66
N THR A 19 -43.36 -53.14 -59.32
CA THR A 19 -44.69 -52.98 -58.75
C THR A 19 -45.12 -54.21 -58.00
N THR A 20 -45.30 -54.09 -56.68
CA THR A 20 -46.10 -55.02 -55.90
C THR A 20 -47.06 -54.22 -55.01
N THR A 21 -48.35 -54.49 -55.20
CA THR A 21 -49.49 -53.90 -54.52
C THR A 21 -49.38 -54.19 -53.00
N PRO A 22 -49.42 -53.22 -52.10
CA PRO A 22 -49.38 -53.49 -50.69
C PRO A 22 -50.80 -53.77 -50.16
N THR A 23 -50.93 -54.89 -49.49
CA THR A 23 -52.05 -55.22 -48.62
C THR A 23 -52.17 -54.21 -47.49
N ALA A 24 -53.36 -53.64 -47.28
CA ALA A 24 -53.57 -52.65 -46.22
C ALA A 24 -53.32 -53.25 -44.84
N SER A 25 -52.36 -52.68 -44.16
CA SER A 25 -52.10 -52.95 -42.75
C SER A 25 -53.12 -52.18 -41.90
N PRO A 26 -53.59 -52.72 -40.77
CA PRO A 26 -54.54 -52.01 -39.92
C PRO A 26 -53.93 -50.74 -39.33
N THR A 27 -54.66 -49.65 -39.36
CA THR A 27 -54.27 -48.35 -38.77
C THR A 27 -54.02 -48.52 -37.28
N PRO A 28 -52.84 -48.13 -36.77
CA PRO A 28 -52.57 -48.20 -35.34
C PRO A 28 -53.47 -47.19 -34.61
N THR A 29 -54.10 -47.63 -33.55
CA THR A 29 -54.86 -46.80 -32.61
C THR A 29 -53.94 -45.71 -32.08
N PRO A 30 -54.34 -44.42 -32.11
CA PRO A 30 -53.49 -43.34 -31.60
C PRO A 30 -53.21 -43.57 -30.11
N THR A 31 -51.92 -43.70 -29.77
CA THR A 31 -51.45 -43.71 -28.38
C THR A 31 -51.83 -42.36 -27.75
N PRO A 32 -52.48 -42.34 -26.59
CA PRO A 32 -52.85 -41.09 -25.94
C PRO A 32 -51.57 -40.24 -25.71
N THR A 33 -51.59 -39.02 -26.23
CA THR A 33 -50.53 -38.02 -26.01
C THR A 33 -50.39 -37.81 -24.52
N PRO A 34 -49.19 -37.98 -23.91
CA PRO A 34 -49.01 -37.77 -22.48
C PRO A 34 -49.42 -36.30 -22.16
N THR A 35 -50.35 -36.16 -21.24
CA THR A 35 -50.75 -34.87 -20.68
C THR A 35 -49.47 -34.17 -20.18
N PRO A 36 -49.18 -32.92 -20.63
CA PRO A 36 -47.99 -32.24 -20.16
C PRO A 36 -48.05 -32.11 -18.63
N THR A 37 -47.03 -32.65 -17.96
CA THR A 37 -46.87 -32.50 -16.51
C THR A 37 -46.84 -30.99 -16.20
N PRO A 38 -47.71 -30.46 -15.31
CA PRO A 38 -47.73 -29.05 -15.01
C PRO A 38 -46.35 -28.60 -14.56
N THR A 39 -45.81 -27.60 -15.23
CA THR A 39 -44.55 -26.96 -14.85
C THR A 39 -44.70 -26.46 -13.40
N PRO A 40 -43.84 -26.87 -12.45
CA PRO A 40 -43.95 -26.41 -11.08
C PRO A 40 -43.96 -24.87 -11.03
N ALA A 41 -44.87 -24.29 -10.25
CA ALA A 41 -44.94 -22.85 -10.07
C ALA A 41 -43.58 -22.32 -9.59
N PRO A 42 -43.12 -21.14 -10.07
CA PRO A 42 -41.87 -20.53 -9.63
C PRO A 42 -41.84 -20.35 -8.10
N VAL A 43 -40.77 -20.81 -7.44
CA VAL A 43 -40.60 -20.58 -6.00
C VAL A 43 -40.47 -19.06 -5.78
N PRO A 44 -41.29 -18.44 -4.91
CA PRO A 44 -41.17 -17.01 -4.62
C PRO A 44 -39.77 -16.69 -4.09
N LEU A 45 -39.22 -15.52 -4.50
CA LEU A 45 -37.94 -15.06 -3.97
C LEU A 45 -38.11 -14.63 -2.52
N PRO A 46 -37.23 -15.11 -1.61
CA PRO A 46 -37.26 -14.63 -0.23
C PRO A 46 -36.84 -13.15 -0.15
N PRO A 47 -37.13 -12.45 0.97
CA PRO A 47 -36.70 -11.06 1.16
C PRO A 47 -35.18 -10.91 0.98
N ALA A 48 -34.75 -9.81 0.38
CA ALA A 48 -33.35 -9.42 0.28
C ALA A 48 -32.80 -8.95 1.64
N PRO A 49 -31.48 -8.83 1.81
CA PRO A 49 -30.90 -8.23 3.01
C PRO A 49 -31.42 -6.82 3.25
N LYS A 50 -31.58 -6.46 4.53
CA LYS A 50 -31.98 -5.11 4.89
C LYS A 50 -30.94 -4.09 4.39
N THR A 51 -31.40 -3.15 3.56
CA THR A 51 -30.56 -2.07 3.03
C THR A 51 -30.48 -0.94 4.06
N PRO A 52 -29.27 -0.53 4.50
CA PRO A 52 -29.10 0.69 5.31
C PRO A 52 -29.53 1.93 4.53
N THR A 53 -29.85 3.01 5.26
CA THR A 53 -30.08 4.31 4.63
C THR A 53 -28.75 4.90 4.16
N PHE A 54 -28.69 5.30 2.87
CA PHE A 54 -27.50 5.90 2.26
C PHE A 54 -27.81 7.29 1.72
N THR A 55 -26.75 8.05 1.45
CA THR A 55 -26.78 9.27 0.62
C THR A 55 -26.54 8.91 -0.85
N ALA A 56 -26.64 9.89 -1.74
CA ALA A 56 -26.30 9.72 -3.16
C ALA A 56 -24.83 9.33 -3.39
N ALA A 57 -23.94 9.67 -2.48
CA ALA A 57 -22.54 9.27 -2.56
C ALA A 57 -22.39 7.75 -2.50
N ILE A 58 -21.58 7.20 -3.39
CA ILE A 58 -21.35 5.75 -3.51
C ILE A 58 -19.86 5.45 -3.66
N ASP A 59 -19.44 4.29 -3.15
CA ASP A 59 -18.09 3.78 -3.40
C ASP A 59 -17.82 3.65 -4.90
N GLY A 60 -16.61 3.91 -5.32
CA GLY A 60 -16.18 3.67 -6.69
C GLY A 60 -16.35 2.21 -7.10
N ALA A 61 -16.37 1.93 -8.40
CA ALA A 61 -16.44 0.55 -8.90
C ALA A 61 -15.31 -0.29 -8.30
N PRO A 62 -15.61 -1.49 -7.75
CA PRO A 62 -14.59 -2.39 -7.23
C PRO A 62 -13.55 -2.68 -8.31
N GLN A 63 -12.27 -2.71 -7.92
CA GLN A 63 -11.18 -2.96 -8.84
C GLN A 63 -10.67 -4.39 -8.68
N TYR A 64 -10.14 -4.98 -9.75
CA TYR A 64 -9.51 -6.29 -9.64
C TYR A 64 -8.23 -6.19 -8.80
N GLN A 65 -8.17 -6.99 -7.76
CA GLN A 65 -7.06 -7.07 -6.82
C GLN A 65 -6.68 -8.55 -6.66
N ALA A 66 -5.74 -9.02 -7.48
CA ALA A 66 -5.28 -10.40 -7.43
C ALA A 66 -4.69 -10.74 -6.05
N GLN A 67 -4.68 -12.04 -5.72
CA GLN A 67 -3.98 -12.54 -4.54
C GLN A 67 -2.50 -12.12 -4.60
N SER A 68 -2.00 -11.51 -3.55
CA SER A 68 -0.64 -11.00 -3.45
C SER A 68 0.14 -11.54 -2.25
N ILE A 69 -0.57 -12.10 -1.26
CA ILE A 69 0.00 -12.73 -0.06
C ILE A 69 -0.80 -13.98 0.28
N CYS A 70 -0.31 -14.76 1.24
CA CYS A 70 -1.14 -15.76 1.92
C CYS A 70 -1.32 -15.37 3.38
N SER A 71 -2.57 -15.07 3.75
CA SER A 71 -3.03 -14.74 5.10
C SER A 71 -4.51 -15.15 5.21
N PRO A 72 -4.80 -16.45 5.35
CA PRO A 72 -6.15 -17.00 5.21
C PRO A 72 -7.11 -16.62 6.33
N THR A 73 -6.64 -15.96 7.39
CA THR A 73 -7.51 -15.48 8.47
C THR A 73 -8.62 -14.59 7.91
N PRO A 74 -9.90 -14.93 8.13
CA PRO A 74 -11.04 -14.17 7.64
C PRO A 74 -10.99 -12.70 8.06
N LYS A 75 -11.17 -11.79 7.09
CA LYS A 75 -11.15 -10.35 7.36
C LYS A 75 -12.48 -9.87 7.95
N ALA A 76 -12.47 -8.74 8.64
CA ALA A 76 -13.61 -8.23 9.39
C ALA A 76 -14.87 -8.04 8.52
N GLY A 77 -14.74 -7.41 7.34
CA GLY A 77 -15.84 -7.19 6.41
C GLY A 77 -16.33 -8.49 5.78
N THR A 78 -15.41 -9.44 5.50
CA THR A 78 -15.77 -10.77 5.00
C THR A 78 -16.64 -11.51 6.02
N LYS A 79 -16.27 -11.49 7.31
CA LYS A 79 -17.08 -12.07 8.41
C LYS A 79 -18.45 -11.38 8.51
N LYS A 80 -18.51 -10.04 8.42
CA LYS A 80 -19.77 -9.30 8.45
C LYS A 80 -20.69 -9.66 7.29
N LEU A 81 -20.15 -9.86 6.08
CA LEU A 81 -20.94 -10.28 4.92
C LEU A 81 -21.45 -11.70 5.08
N ALA A 82 -20.63 -12.64 5.58
CA ALA A 82 -21.07 -13.99 5.91
C ALA A 82 -22.21 -13.98 6.94
N ALA A 83 -22.08 -13.16 8.01
CA ALA A 83 -23.14 -13.00 9.00
C ALA A 83 -24.42 -12.39 8.42
N LEU A 84 -24.31 -11.41 7.51
CA LEU A 84 -25.45 -10.82 6.79
C LEU A 84 -26.21 -11.88 5.99
N LEU A 85 -25.49 -12.75 5.25
CA LEU A 85 -26.08 -13.87 4.49
C LEU A 85 -26.79 -14.86 5.43
N GLN A 86 -26.16 -15.25 6.54
CA GLN A 86 -26.74 -16.19 7.51
C GLN A 86 -27.98 -15.61 8.21
N THR A 87 -27.94 -14.33 8.60
CA THR A 87 -29.08 -13.65 9.24
C THR A 87 -30.27 -13.52 8.29
N THR A 88 -30.00 -13.27 7.00
CA THR A 88 -31.07 -13.04 6.00
C THR A 88 -31.67 -14.35 5.50
N TYR A 89 -30.85 -15.36 5.22
CA TYR A 89 -31.26 -16.55 4.49
C TYR A 89 -31.19 -17.87 5.28
N GLY A 90 -30.73 -17.80 6.52
CA GLY A 90 -30.60 -18.95 7.41
C GLY A 90 -29.15 -19.49 7.48
N PRO A 91 -28.93 -20.53 8.31
CA PRO A 91 -27.60 -21.02 8.71
C PRO A 91 -26.97 -21.90 7.62
N PHE A 92 -26.68 -21.34 6.45
CA PHE A 92 -25.85 -22.01 5.44
C PHE A 92 -24.39 -21.88 5.75
N SER A 93 -23.60 -22.92 5.47
CA SER A 93 -22.15 -22.86 5.59
C SER A 93 -21.57 -21.77 4.68
N THR A 94 -20.57 -21.08 5.18
CA THR A 94 -19.78 -20.09 4.45
C THR A 94 -18.30 -20.41 4.63
N ASP A 95 -17.65 -20.83 3.54
CA ASP A 95 -16.21 -21.07 3.53
C ASP A 95 -15.48 -19.79 3.13
N ILE A 96 -14.59 -19.31 4.02
CA ILE A 96 -13.85 -18.07 3.79
C ILE A 96 -12.36 -18.34 3.55
N SER A 97 -11.80 -19.30 4.28
CA SER A 97 -10.37 -19.54 4.34
C SER A 97 -9.93 -20.73 3.49
N ARG A 98 -8.74 -20.62 2.89
CA ARG A 98 -8.08 -21.73 2.20
C ARG A 98 -6.61 -21.77 2.61
N ALA A 99 -6.06 -22.97 2.84
CA ALA A 99 -4.66 -23.14 3.22
C ALA A 99 -3.71 -22.61 2.13
N CYS A 100 -2.54 -22.12 2.54
CA CYS A 100 -1.57 -21.50 1.62
C CYS A 100 -1.03 -22.48 0.57
N ASN A 101 -0.93 -23.74 0.88
CA ASN A 101 -0.46 -24.82 0.02
C ASN A 101 -1.57 -25.48 -0.82
N ASP A 102 -2.82 -25.03 -0.70
CA ASP A 102 -3.96 -25.61 -1.40
C ASP A 102 -4.23 -24.91 -2.74
N GLY A 103 -3.92 -25.59 -3.84
CA GLY A 103 -4.22 -25.12 -5.21
C GLY A 103 -3.54 -23.81 -5.62
N GLY A 104 -4.05 -23.20 -6.69
CA GLY A 104 -3.53 -21.95 -7.28
C GLY A 104 -3.83 -20.68 -6.49
N LEU A 105 -3.75 -19.51 -7.17
CA LEU A 105 -4.12 -18.21 -6.59
C LEU A 105 -5.60 -18.18 -6.22
N SER A 106 -5.92 -17.59 -5.07
CA SER A 106 -7.30 -17.48 -4.58
C SER A 106 -7.41 -16.45 -3.46
N GLU A 107 -8.43 -15.63 -3.50
CA GLU A 107 -8.74 -14.64 -2.45
C GLU A 107 -9.15 -15.29 -1.12
N HIS A 108 -9.53 -16.56 -1.11
CA HIS A 108 -9.68 -17.36 0.12
C HIS A 108 -8.38 -17.45 0.92
N LYS A 109 -7.22 -17.50 0.22
CA LYS A 109 -5.90 -17.48 0.87
C LYS A 109 -5.54 -16.13 1.48
N GLU A 110 -6.34 -15.11 1.24
CA GLU A 110 -6.26 -13.79 1.86
C GLU A 110 -7.42 -13.51 2.83
N GLY A 111 -8.34 -14.46 3.03
CA GLY A 111 -9.51 -14.34 3.89
C GLY A 111 -10.52 -13.29 3.41
N ARG A 112 -10.57 -13.01 2.10
CA ARG A 112 -11.42 -12.01 1.46
C ARG A 112 -12.34 -12.56 0.37
N ALA A 113 -12.58 -13.87 0.36
CA ALA A 113 -13.62 -14.51 -0.44
C ALA A 113 -14.58 -15.30 0.45
N ILE A 114 -15.76 -15.58 -0.06
CA ILE A 114 -16.80 -16.40 0.60
C ILE A 114 -17.34 -17.36 -0.42
N ASP A 115 -17.34 -18.65 -0.09
CA ASP A 115 -18.16 -19.67 -0.74
C ASP A 115 -19.42 -19.87 0.11
N TRP A 116 -20.53 -19.25 -0.29
CA TRP A 116 -21.82 -19.41 0.36
C TRP A 116 -22.49 -20.67 -0.19
N MET A 117 -22.61 -21.71 0.64
CA MET A 117 -22.97 -23.08 0.25
C MET A 117 -24.48 -23.21 -0.02
N VAL A 118 -24.95 -22.59 -1.10
CA VAL A 118 -26.31 -22.75 -1.66
C VAL A 118 -26.22 -23.40 -3.03
N ASN A 119 -27.09 -24.39 -3.29
CA ASN A 119 -27.02 -25.21 -4.49
C ASN A 119 -28.04 -24.74 -5.53
N TYR A 120 -27.59 -24.43 -6.76
CA TYR A 120 -28.46 -24.04 -7.86
C TYR A 120 -29.52 -25.08 -8.23
N LYS A 121 -29.20 -26.38 -8.08
CA LYS A 121 -30.10 -27.48 -8.39
C LYS A 121 -31.28 -27.58 -7.41
N VAL A 122 -31.16 -26.97 -6.22
CA VAL A 122 -32.21 -26.95 -5.20
C VAL A 122 -33.00 -25.64 -5.33
N SER A 123 -34.26 -25.72 -5.75
CA SER A 123 -35.07 -24.54 -6.12
C SER A 123 -35.16 -23.48 -5.02
N ALA A 124 -35.35 -23.86 -3.76
CA ALA A 124 -35.39 -22.94 -2.62
C ALA A 124 -34.05 -22.27 -2.33
N GLN A 125 -32.92 -22.98 -2.51
CA GLN A 125 -31.57 -22.42 -2.34
C GLN A 125 -31.24 -21.49 -3.52
N ARG A 126 -31.61 -21.89 -4.73
CA ARG A 126 -31.49 -21.03 -5.92
C ARG A 126 -32.28 -19.72 -5.75
N ALA A 127 -33.50 -19.78 -5.22
CA ALA A 127 -34.30 -18.57 -4.96
C ALA A 127 -33.58 -17.59 -3.99
N ARG A 128 -32.90 -18.10 -2.95
CA ARG A 128 -32.10 -17.27 -2.02
C ARG A 128 -30.92 -16.62 -2.73
N ALA A 129 -30.17 -17.39 -3.53
CA ALA A 129 -29.06 -16.84 -4.32
C ALA A 129 -29.54 -15.73 -5.28
N VAL A 130 -30.62 -15.98 -6.00
CA VAL A 130 -31.20 -15.02 -6.94
C VAL A 130 -31.67 -13.75 -6.23
N SER A 131 -32.33 -13.85 -5.07
CA SER A 131 -32.73 -12.70 -4.25
C SER A 131 -31.51 -11.84 -3.87
N PHE A 132 -30.45 -12.46 -3.38
CA PHE A 132 -29.23 -11.75 -2.98
C PHE A 132 -28.52 -11.11 -4.18
N LEU A 133 -28.36 -11.82 -5.28
CA LEU A 133 -27.70 -11.31 -6.48
C LEU A 133 -28.45 -10.16 -7.12
N ASN A 134 -29.79 -10.24 -7.17
CA ASN A 134 -30.63 -9.14 -7.64
C ASN A 134 -30.46 -7.90 -6.76
N TRP A 135 -30.42 -8.06 -5.44
CA TRP A 135 -30.19 -6.97 -4.51
C TRP A 135 -28.79 -6.35 -4.67
N LEU A 136 -27.74 -7.17 -4.88
CA LEU A 136 -26.38 -6.67 -5.11
C LEU A 136 -26.30 -5.79 -6.37
N GLN A 137 -26.99 -6.21 -7.44
CA GLN A 137 -26.88 -5.61 -8.77
C GLN A 137 -27.96 -4.56 -9.06
N ALA A 138 -28.89 -4.36 -8.13
CA ALA A 138 -29.94 -3.35 -8.29
C ALA A 138 -29.38 -1.93 -8.39
N THR A 139 -30.09 -1.09 -9.14
CA THR A 139 -29.88 0.35 -9.13
C THR A 139 -30.57 0.94 -7.91
N ASP A 140 -29.89 1.80 -7.14
CA ASP A 140 -30.46 2.46 -5.98
C ASP A 140 -31.33 3.67 -6.36
N ASN A 141 -31.99 4.27 -5.36
CA ASN A 141 -32.89 5.42 -5.54
C ASN A 141 -32.17 6.68 -6.05
N PHE A 142 -30.85 6.69 -6.09
CA PHE A 142 -30.03 7.79 -6.60
C PHE A 142 -29.53 7.54 -8.03
N GLY A 143 -29.93 6.42 -8.67
CA GLY A 143 -29.49 6.04 -10.00
C GLY A 143 -28.14 5.31 -10.05
N ASN A 144 -27.58 4.92 -8.91
CA ASN A 144 -26.31 4.18 -8.87
C ASN A 144 -26.56 2.71 -9.25
N THR A 145 -26.03 2.27 -10.38
CA THR A 145 -26.10 0.87 -10.84
C THR A 145 -25.21 -0.04 -9.99
N ASN A 146 -25.63 -1.31 -9.78
CA ASN A 146 -24.92 -2.29 -8.96
C ASN A 146 -24.57 -1.74 -7.55
N ALA A 147 -25.53 -1.04 -6.95
CA ALA A 147 -25.28 -0.18 -5.80
C ALA A 147 -24.74 -0.96 -4.61
N MET A 148 -25.36 -2.09 -4.24
CA MET A 148 -24.92 -2.87 -3.08
C MET A 148 -23.61 -3.60 -3.34
N ALA A 149 -23.37 -4.06 -4.58
CA ALA A 149 -22.08 -4.66 -4.96
C ALA A 149 -20.93 -3.65 -4.79
N LYS A 150 -21.11 -2.39 -5.22
CA LYS A 150 -20.15 -1.31 -4.99
C LYS A 150 -19.95 -1.04 -3.50
N ARG A 151 -21.05 -0.84 -2.76
CA ARG A 151 -21.03 -0.52 -1.31
C ARG A 151 -20.44 -1.63 -0.45
N LEU A 152 -20.49 -2.88 -0.88
CA LEU A 152 -19.88 -4.03 -0.22
C LEU A 152 -18.45 -4.32 -0.72
N GLY A 153 -18.04 -3.72 -1.82
CA GLY A 153 -16.75 -3.98 -2.46
C GLY A 153 -16.65 -5.36 -3.08
N ILE A 154 -17.75 -5.86 -3.70
CA ILE A 154 -17.77 -7.14 -4.41
C ILE A 154 -16.95 -7.02 -5.70
N MET A 155 -15.82 -7.71 -5.73
CA MET A 155 -14.90 -7.69 -6.85
C MET A 155 -15.39 -8.55 -8.00
N TYR A 156 -15.82 -9.77 -7.70
CA TYR A 156 -16.48 -10.65 -8.66
C TYR A 156 -17.34 -11.73 -7.98
N ILE A 157 -18.20 -12.37 -8.78
CA ILE A 157 -19.15 -13.38 -8.35
C ILE A 157 -19.06 -14.56 -9.31
N GLY A 158 -18.93 -15.78 -8.78
CA GLY A 158 -19.13 -17.04 -9.50
C GLY A 158 -20.45 -17.68 -9.09
N TRP A 159 -21.35 -17.97 -10.07
CA TRP A 159 -22.61 -18.64 -9.80
C TRP A 159 -23.16 -19.35 -11.02
N ASN A 160 -23.52 -20.60 -10.87
CA ASN A 160 -24.24 -21.39 -11.87
C ASN A 160 -23.63 -21.29 -13.27
N ASN A 161 -22.41 -21.77 -13.44
CA ASN A 161 -21.65 -21.78 -14.69
C ASN A 161 -21.26 -20.38 -15.22
N ARG A 162 -21.51 -19.31 -14.47
CA ARG A 162 -21.31 -17.93 -14.90
C ARG A 162 -20.46 -17.14 -13.94
N PHE A 163 -19.91 -16.07 -14.46
CA PHE A 163 -19.04 -15.13 -13.77
C PHE A 163 -19.51 -13.70 -14.04
N TRP A 164 -19.55 -12.89 -12.99
CA TRP A 164 -19.81 -11.47 -13.07
C TRP A 164 -18.70 -10.71 -12.36
N SER A 165 -18.28 -9.56 -12.91
CA SER A 165 -17.22 -8.75 -12.32
C SER A 165 -17.65 -7.30 -12.06
N GLY A 166 -17.43 -6.84 -10.82
CA GLY A 166 -17.69 -5.46 -10.41
C GLY A 166 -16.72 -4.45 -11.03
N TYR A 167 -15.55 -4.92 -11.52
CA TYR A 167 -14.56 -4.10 -12.22
C TYR A 167 -14.81 -3.99 -13.74
N SER A 168 -15.77 -4.72 -14.28
CA SER A 168 -16.24 -4.63 -15.68
C SER A 168 -17.74 -4.98 -15.75
N PRO A 169 -18.58 -4.25 -14.99
CA PRO A 169 -20.00 -4.61 -14.83
C PRO A 169 -20.79 -4.48 -16.14
N GLU A 170 -20.30 -3.71 -17.10
CA GLU A 170 -20.88 -3.54 -18.44
C GLU A 170 -20.90 -4.84 -19.25
N LYS A 171 -20.02 -5.80 -18.92
CA LYS A 171 -20.00 -7.12 -19.58
C LYS A 171 -21.14 -8.04 -19.12
N GLY A 172 -21.81 -7.68 -18.02
CA GLY A 172 -22.84 -8.52 -17.42
C GLY A 172 -22.30 -9.89 -16.97
N TRP A 173 -23.18 -10.87 -16.94
CA TRP A 173 -22.84 -12.27 -16.62
C TRP A 173 -22.26 -12.97 -17.85
N THR A 174 -21.02 -13.43 -17.75
CA THR A 174 -20.31 -14.20 -18.79
C THR A 174 -20.23 -15.68 -18.42
N ASN A 175 -20.03 -16.56 -19.40
CA ASN A 175 -19.89 -17.98 -19.13
C ASN A 175 -18.51 -18.28 -18.50
N LEU A 176 -18.50 -19.05 -17.43
CA LEU A 176 -17.27 -19.59 -16.90
C LEU A 176 -16.69 -20.61 -17.88
N LYS A 177 -15.38 -20.50 -18.16
CA LYS A 177 -14.70 -21.25 -19.23
C LYS A 177 -15.04 -22.75 -19.19
N GLY A 178 -15.65 -23.23 -20.25
CA GLY A 178 -16.01 -24.64 -20.46
C GLY A 178 -17.24 -25.13 -19.69
N CYS A 179 -17.80 -24.36 -18.72
CA CYS A 179 -18.89 -24.87 -17.86
C CYS A 179 -20.22 -25.09 -18.58
N LEU A 180 -20.47 -24.43 -19.70
CA LEU A 180 -21.68 -24.63 -20.52
C LEU A 180 -21.43 -25.35 -21.82
N THR A 181 -20.18 -25.33 -22.33
CA THR A 181 -19.87 -25.82 -23.67
C THR A 181 -19.07 -27.12 -23.69
N ASP A 182 -18.50 -27.52 -22.54
CA ASP A 182 -17.73 -28.75 -22.38
C ASP A 182 -18.60 -29.84 -21.72
N PRO A 183 -18.98 -30.91 -22.45
CA PRO A 183 -19.81 -32.00 -21.90
C PRO A 183 -19.21 -32.65 -20.66
N ALA A 184 -17.88 -32.73 -20.55
CA ALA A 184 -17.21 -33.30 -19.38
C ALA A 184 -17.51 -32.49 -18.11
N LYS A 185 -17.67 -31.18 -18.23
CA LYS A 185 -17.99 -30.29 -17.11
C LYS A 185 -19.47 -30.24 -16.75
N ALA A 186 -20.32 -30.93 -17.47
CA ALA A 186 -21.71 -31.17 -17.06
C ALA A 186 -21.83 -32.13 -15.86
N ALA A 187 -20.83 -32.97 -15.64
CA ALA A 187 -20.81 -33.92 -14.53
C ALA A 187 -20.82 -33.23 -13.15
N ALA A 188 -21.42 -33.90 -12.16
CA ALA A 188 -21.49 -33.38 -10.78
C ALA A 188 -20.13 -33.13 -10.11
N SER A 189 -19.08 -33.84 -10.55
CA SER A 189 -17.70 -33.61 -10.11
C SER A 189 -17.18 -32.20 -10.39
N TYR A 190 -17.76 -31.50 -11.35
CA TYR A 190 -17.44 -30.10 -11.70
C TYR A 190 -18.36 -29.08 -11.02
N ASP A 191 -19.31 -29.49 -10.16
CA ASP A 191 -20.24 -28.57 -9.51
C ASP A 191 -19.53 -27.47 -8.72
N THR A 192 -18.40 -27.79 -8.07
CA THR A 192 -17.60 -26.80 -7.35
C THR A 192 -16.86 -25.86 -8.32
N TYR A 193 -16.19 -26.38 -9.33
CA TYR A 193 -15.49 -25.56 -10.31
C TYR A 193 -16.44 -24.62 -11.08
N CYS A 194 -17.63 -25.12 -11.43
CA CYS A 194 -18.65 -24.37 -12.16
C CYS A 194 -19.61 -23.58 -11.26
N HIS A 195 -19.34 -23.48 -9.97
CA HIS A 195 -20.13 -22.73 -8.98
C HIS A 195 -21.63 -23.09 -9.00
N ARG A 196 -21.95 -24.37 -9.11
CA ARG A 196 -23.33 -24.88 -9.08
C ARG A 196 -23.81 -25.24 -7.68
N ASN A 197 -22.90 -25.58 -6.79
CA ASN A 197 -23.17 -25.95 -5.40
C ASN A 197 -22.95 -24.82 -4.39
N HIS A 198 -22.45 -23.66 -4.83
CA HIS A 198 -22.25 -22.47 -3.98
C HIS A 198 -22.25 -21.19 -4.81
N VAL A 199 -22.48 -20.06 -4.15
CA VAL A 199 -22.16 -18.71 -4.67
C VAL A 199 -20.79 -18.32 -4.17
N HIS A 200 -19.86 -18.11 -5.08
CA HIS A 200 -18.55 -17.55 -4.77
C HIS A 200 -18.61 -16.03 -4.83
N LEU A 201 -18.08 -15.36 -3.78
CA LEU A 201 -17.99 -13.90 -3.67
C LEU A 201 -16.55 -13.53 -3.33
N SER A 202 -15.85 -12.82 -4.22
CA SER A 202 -14.57 -12.21 -3.90
C SER A 202 -14.72 -10.73 -3.64
N LEU A 203 -14.07 -10.25 -2.58
CA LEU A 203 -14.10 -8.85 -2.17
C LEU A 203 -12.77 -8.15 -2.46
N THR A 204 -12.83 -6.85 -2.71
CA THR A 204 -11.66 -5.99 -2.63
C THR A 204 -11.11 -5.98 -1.20
N TRP A 205 -9.88 -5.54 -1.02
CA TRP A 205 -9.32 -5.39 0.32
C TRP A 205 -10.17 -4.46 1.22
N GLU A 206 -10.76 -3.43 0.64
CA GLU A 206 -11.62 -2.47 1.33
C GLU A 206 -12.93 -3.12 1.78
N GLY A 207 -13.57 -3.87 0.89
CA GLY A 207 -14.78 -4.65 1.20
C GLY A 207 -14.49 -5.69 2.28
N ALA A 208 -13.42 -6.45 2.12
CA ALA A 208 -12.99 -7.47 3.07
C ALA A 208 -12.63 -6.90 4.44
N SER A 209 -12.07 -5.70 4.50
CA SER A 209 -11.72 -5.01 5.76
C SER A 209 -12.90 -4.28 6.40
N GLY A 210 -14.05 -4.18 5.72
CA GLY A 210 -15.24 -3.48 6.22
C GLY A 210 -15.11 -1.96 6.21
N LEU A 211 -14.35 -1.41 5.24
CA LEU A 211 -14.07 0.03 5.09
C LEU A 211 -14.96 0.72 4.05
N THR A 212 -15.80 -0.03 3.34
CA THR A 212 -16.75 0.49 2.35
C THR A 212 -17.98 1.13 2.98
N SER A 213 -18.74 1.89 2.20
CA SER A 213 -19.88 2.67 2.70
C SER A 213 -20.99 1.83 3.31
N PHE A 214 -21.14 0.56 2.91
CA PHE A 214 -22.11 -0.34 3.53
C PHE A 214 -21.91 -0.48 5.04
N TRP A 215 -20.63 -0.52 5.47
CA TRP A 215 -20.27 -0.71 6.88
C TRP A 215 -20.00 0.58 7.63
N THR A 216 -19.56 1.62 6.92
CA THR A 216 -19.08 2.88 7.54
C THR A 216 -20.02 4.07 7.35
N GLY A 217 -21.00 3.95 6.43
CA GLY A 217 -21.83 5.08 6.00
C GLY A 217 -21.10 6.09 5.11
N ARG A 218 -19.79 5.95 4.92
CA ARG A 218 -18.95 6.88 4.15
C ARG A 218 -18.52 6.25 2.82
N ALA A 219 -18.93 6.86 1.72
CA ALA A 219 -18.47 6.48 0.39
C ALA A 219 -16.99 6.81 0.19
N VAL A 220 -16.29 5.95 -0.54
CA VAL A 220 -14.85 6.05 -0.78
C VAL A 220 -14.57 6.04 -2.29
N ALA A 221 -13.87 7.07 -2.78
CA ALA A 221 -13.27 7.04 -4.10
C ALA A 221 -11.95 6.23 -4.05
N TRP A 222 -11.82 5.23 -4.92
CA TRP A 222 -10.64 4.36 -5.00
C TRP A 222 -9.49 4.97 -5.82
N GLN A 223 -9.72 6.10 -6.39
CA GLN A 223 -8.74 6.85 -7.15
C GLN A 223 -8.66 8.24 -6.58
N CYS A 224 -7.47 8.68 -6.22
CA CYS A 224 -7.26 10.07 -5.86
C CYS A 224 -7.22 10.89 -7.14
N PRO A 225 -8.22 11.75 -7.41
CA PRO A 225 -8.16 12.63 -8.56
C PRO A 225 -7.02 13.60 -8.32
N SER A 226 -6.05 13.62 -9.20
CA SER A 226 -4.97 14.61 -9.12
C SER A 226 -5.13 15.61 -10.27
N PRO A 227 -5.19 16.90 -9.96
CA PRO A 227 -5.12 17.93 -11.00
C PRO A 227 -3.73 18.01 -11.63
N TRP A 228 -2.76 17.29 -11.10
CA TRP A 228 -1.37 17.30 -11.51
C TRP A 228 -1.00 16.03 -12.26
N THR A 229 -0.33 16.18 -13.40
CA THR A 229 0.20 15.06 -14.18
C THR A 229 1.70 15.26 -14.30
N SER A 230 2.49 14.70 -13.37
CA SER A 230 3.94 14.83 -13.47
C SER A 230 4.54 13.72 -14.34
N SER A 231 5.07 14.12 -15.47
CA SER A 231 6.00 13.31 -16.28
C SER A 231 7.42 13.91 -16.30
N GLN A 232 7.61 15.02 -15.60
CA GLN A 232 8.83 15.82 -15.68
C GLN A 232 9.97 15.21 -14.84
N PRO A 233 11.22 15.26 -15.31
CA PRO A 233 12.36 14.80 -14.53
C PRO A 233 12.57 15.66 -13.28
N ALA A 234 13.13 15.07 -12.23
CA ALA A 234 13.56 15.81 -11.06
C ALA A 234 14.77 16.69 -11.39
N LEU A 235 14.85 17.83 -10.71
CA LEU A 235 15.99 18.75 -10.82
C LEU A 235 17.19 18.18 -10.04
N LYS A 236 18.40 18.44 -10.55
CA LYS A 236 19.63 18.19 -9.76
C LYS A 236 19.68 19.19 -8.61
N SER A 237 19.92 18.70 -7.40
CA SER A 237 20.20 19.57 -6.27
C SER A 237 21.69 19.75 -6.06
N ALA A 238 22.10 20.95 -5.76
CA ALA A 238 23.32 21.20 -5.02
C ALA A 238 23.00 22.32 -4.07
N GLY A 239 23.24 22.12 -2.83
CA GLY A 239 23.13 23.19 -1.88
C GLY A 239 22.47 22.80 -0.59
N ASP A 240 21.88 23.77 0.03
CA ASP A 240 21.48 23.72 1.41
C ASP A 240 20.12 23.03 1.57
N ILE A 241 19.98 22.19 2.57
CA ILE A 241 18.67 21.76 3.08
C ILE A 241 18.16 22.87 3.99
N THR A 242 17.00 23.41 3.68
CA THR A 242 16.31 24.41 4.50
C THR A 242 15.19 23.73 5.27
N PRO A 243 15.33 23.55 6.60
CA PRO A 243 14.23 23.09 7.46
C PRO A 243 13.14 24.16 7.51
N ILE A 244 11.89 23.72 7.53
CA ILE A 244 10.72 24.59 7.65
C ILE A 244 9.73 24.03 8.66
N SER A 245 8.91 24.90 9.24
CA SER A 245 7.74 24.41 9.99
C SER A 245 6.91 23.49 9.11
N PRO A 246 6.41 22.33 9.63
CA PRO A 246 5.67 21.36 8.85
C PRO A 246 4.52 21.99 8.05
N VAL A 247 4.55 21.82 6.74
CA VAL A 247 3.52 22.28 5.81
C VAL A 247 2.68 21.09 5.36
N HIS A 248 1.39 21.14 5.65
CA HIS A 248 0.44 20.11 5.29
C HIS A 248 0.09 20.21 3.80
N VAL A 249 0.52 19.24 2.99
CA VAL A 249 0.37 19.27 1.52
C VAL A 249 -0.59 18.22 0.98
N LEU A 250 -0.85 17.16 1.73
CA LEU A 250 -1.80 16.10 1.37
C LEU A 250 -2.57 15.63 2.60
N ASP A 251 -3.89 15.53 2.48
CA ASP A 251 -4.75 14.67 3.31
C ASP A 251 -5.86 14.08 2.44
N THR A 252 -5.74 12.79 2.15
CA THR A 252 -6.69 12.10 1.27
C THR A 252 -8.11 12.04 1.85
N ARG A 253 -8.28 12.17 3.18
CA ARG A 253 -9.59 12.14 3.85
C ARG A 253 -10.38 13.42 3.60
N THR A 254 -9.69 14.53 3.41
CA THR A 254 -10.30 15.85 3.17
C THR A 254 -10.22 16.28 1.71
N GLY A 255 -9.39 15.61 0.90
CA GLY A 255 -9.11 15.97 -0.48
C GLY A 255 -8.02 17.05 -0.61
N LEU A 256 -7.38 17.46 0.49
CA LEU A 256 -6.26 18.39 0.41
C LEU A 256 -5.16 17.80 -0.50
N GLY A 257 -4.70 18.58 -1.44
CA GLY A 257 -3.63 18.23 -2.38
C GLY A 257 -4.07 17.36 -3.57
N VAL A 258 -5.28 16.77 -3.54
CA VAL A 258 -5.81 15.89 -4.60
C VAL A 258 -7.22 16.30 -5.08
N GLY A 259 -7.77 17.38 -4.56
CA GLY A 259 -9.02 17.98 -5.06
C GLY A 259 -10.30 17.45 -4.42
N SER A 260 -10.41 16.16 -4.07
CA SER A 260 -11.55 15.59 -3.35
C SER A 260 -11.14 14.42 -2.45
N PRO A 261 -11.94 14.09 -1.41
CA PRO A 261 -11.68 12.92 -0.56
C PRO A 261 -11.55 11.64 -1.37
N CYS A 262 -10.51 10.85 -1.08
CA CYS A 262 -10.18 9.62 -1.80
C CYS A 262 -9.40 8.67 -0.89
N ARG A 263 -8.97 7.52 -1.44
CA ARG A 263 -7.96 6.65 -0.83
C ARG A 263 -6.88 6.33 -1.85
N LEU A 264 -5.62 6.39 -1.44
CA LEU A 264 -4.54 5.87 -2.27
C LEU A 264 -4.74 4.36 -2.43
N SER A 265 -4.86 3.86 -3.66
CA SER A 265 -5.17 2.45 -3.96
C SER A 265 -4.12 1.82 -4.85
N GLN A 266 -3.91 0.51 -4.67
CA GLN A 266 -3.01 -0.26 -5.55
C GLN A 266 -3.44 -0.16 -7.02
N LYS A 267 -2.46 -0.22 -7.92
CA LYS A 267 -2.72 -0.29 -9.36
C LYS A 267 -3.38 -1.62 -9.71
N GLN A 268 -4.33 -1.58 -10.63
CA GLN A 268 -4.95 -2.79 -11.18
C GLN A 268 -4.06 -3.41 -12.27
N TRP A 269 -3.48 -2.54 -13.10
CA TRP A 269 -2.57 -2.89 -14.19
C TRP A 269 -1.32 -2.00 -14.12
N SER A 270 -0.23 -2.41 -14.76
CA SER A 270 1.00 -1.60 -14.81
C SER A 270 0.81 -0.22 -15.44
N SER A 271 -0.17 -0.08 -16.34
CA SER A 271 -0.53 1.18 -17.00
C SER A 271 -1.44 2.09 -16.17
N ASP A 272 -1.97 1.62 -15.04
CA ASP A 272 -2.87 2.42 -14.18
C ASP A 272 -2.15 3.62 -13.58
N GLN A 273 -2.80 4.79 -13.68
CA GLN A 273 -2.34 6.05 -13.11
C GLN A 273 -3.06 6.33 -11.78
N ARG A 274 -2.85 5.47 -10.78
CA ARG A 274 -3.49 5.60 -9.45
C ARG A 274 -2.60 6.22 -8.40
N ASP A 275 -1.46 6.74 -8.79
CA ASP A 275 -0.59 7.46 -7.89
C ASP A 275 -1.24 8.78 -7.50
N ALA A 276 -1.16 9.15 -6.22
CA ALA A 276 -1.49 10.50 -5.80
C ALA A 276 -0.34 11.43 -6.21
N VAL A 277 -0.59 12.38 -7.10
CA VAL A 277 0.37 13.42 -7.49
C VAL A 277 0.07 14.68 -6.68
N VAL A 278 1.07 15.18 -5.98
CA VAL A 278 0.92 16.27 -5.00
C VAL A 278 1.87 17.40 -5.32
N GLN A 279 1.33 18.60 -5.44
CA GLN A 279 2.13 19.82 -5.56
C GLN A 279 2.78 20.14 -4.21
N VAL A 280 4.10 20.18 -4.17
CA VAL A 280 4.87 20.57 -2.96
C VAL A 280 5.54 21.92 -3.12
N ALA A 281 6.04 22.26 -4.31
CA ALA A 281 6.58 23.60 -4.58
C ALA A 281 5.46 24.67 -4.52
N GLY A 282 5.78 25.82 -3.96
CA GLY A 282 4.82 26.91 -3.73
C GLY A 282 3.84 26.66 -2.57
N ARG A 283 4.05 25.64 -1.75
CA ARG A 283 3.21 25.36 -0.58
C ARG A 283 3.87 25.87 0.71
N GLY A 284 3.17 26.73 1.44
CA GLY A 284 3.69 27.34 2.67
C GLY A 284 5.05 28.02 2.43
N ALA A 285 6.06 27.62 3.20
CA ALA A 285 7.42 28.16 3.08
C ALA A 285 8.28 27.47 1.98
N VAL A 286 7.73 26.53 1.22
CA VAL A 286 8.43 25.89 0.10
C VAL A 286 8.43 26.82 -1.11
N PRO A 287 9.57 27.16 -1.72
CA PRO A 287 9.62 28.03 -2.91
C PRO A 287 8.76 27.50 -4.07
N ALA A 288 8.18 28.40 -4.85
CA ALA A 288 7.35 28.04 -6.00
C ALA A 288 8.15 27.41 -7.16
N ALA A 289 9.45 27.69 -7.24
CA ALA A 289 10.33 27.17 -8.29
C ALA A 289 11.71 26.83 -7.73
N GLY A 290 12.44 25.98 -8.48
CA GLY A 290 13.81 25.61 -8.14
C GLY A 290 13.95 24.71 -6.91
N VAL A 291 12.93 23.96 -6.55
CA VAL A 291 12.98 22.94 -5.51
C VAL A 291 13.39 21.62 -6.14
N ALA A 292 14.52 21.07 -5.71
CA ALA A 292 15.04 19.81 -6.25
C ALA A 292 14.65 18.59 -5.39
N ALA A 293 14.52 18.79 -4.08
CA ALA A 293 14.07 17.73 -3.17
C ALA A 293 13.28 18.32 -1.99
N VAL A 294 12.46 17.49 -1.36
CA VAL A 294 11.77 17.83 -0.11
C VAL A 294 12.00 16.75 0.94
N ALA A 295 12.19 17.18 2.18
CA ALA A 295 12.08 16.31 3.34
C ALA A 295 10.62 16.23 3.74
N ILE A 296 10.05 15.02 3.77
CA ILE A 296 8.64 14.78 4.05
C ILE A 296 8.44 13.83 5.22
N ARG A 297 7.32 13.99 5.88
CA ARG A 297 6.73 13.01 6.78
C ARG A 297 5.45 12.48 6.14
N VAL A 298 5.32 11.17 6.08
CA VAL A 298 4.11 10.49 5.61
C VAL A 298 3.44 9.80 6.78
N THR A 299 2.14 9.98 6.90
CA THR A 299 1.29 9.27 7.86
C THR A 299 0.33 8.40 7.07
N GLY A 300 0.39 7.09 7.29
CA GLY A 300 -0.55 6.10 6.76
C GLY A 300 -1.62 5.77 7.79
N LEU A 301 -2.87 5.77 7.38
CA LEU A 301 -4.04 5.57 8.23
C LEU A 301 -4.95 4.50 7.64
N ALA A 302 -5.54 3.65 8.49
CA ALA A 302 -6.59 2.70 8.13
C ALA A 302 -6.29 1.92 6.84
N ALA A 303 -5.11 1.30 6.75
CA ALA A 303 -4.76 0.47 5.60
C ALA A 303 -5.73 -0.72 5.47
N SER A 304 -6.17 -1.02 4.24
CA SER A 304 -7.13 -2.10 3.98
C SER A 304 -6.49 -3.47 3.88
N ALA A 305 -5.23 -3.56 3.47
CA ALA A 305 -4.47 -4.80 3.33
C ALA A 305 -3.47 -4.99 4.47
N LEU A 306 -2.92 -6.21 4.59
CA LEU A 306 -1.79 -6.47 5.47
C LEU A 306 -0.50 -5.92 4.86
N ASN A 307 0.23 -5.15 5.66
CA ASN A 307 1.57 -4.65 5.37
C ASN A 307 1.72 -4.00 3.96
N PRO A 308 0.81 -3.11 3.52
CA PRO A 308 1.04 -2.38 2.30
C PRO A 308 2.22 -1.44 2.46
N THR A 309 3.02 -1.32 1.42
CA THR A 309 4.15 -0.41 1.37
C THR A 309 3.77 0.82 0.57
N ILE A 310 3.98 1.99 1.16
CA ILE A 310 3.84 3.28 0.50
C ILE A 310 5.21 3.72 0.01
N THR A 311 5.27 4.08 -1.26
CA THR A 311 6.48 4.57 -1.92
C THR A 311 6.27 5.97 -2.44
N VAL A 312 7.34 6.75 -2.51
CA VAL A 312 7.35 8.10 -3.08
C VAL A 312 8.42 8.21 -4.16
N HIS A 313 8.13 8.97 -5.19
CA HIS A 313 9.06 9.28 -6.26
C HIS A 313 8.79 10.66 -6.87
N GLY A 314 9.81 11.25 -7.50
CA GLY A 314 9.69 12.58 -8.14
C GLY A 314 8.89 12.53 -9.43
N ASN A 315 9.05 11.49 -10.25
CA ASN A 315 8.34 11.33 -11.52
C ASN A 315 8.07 9.86 -11.83
N MET A 316 7.45 9.57 -12.97
CA MET A 316 7.07 8.20 -13.36
C MET A 316 8.26 7.27 -13.61
N THR A 317 9.42 7.79 -13.96
CA THR A 317 10.62 7.02 -14.34
C THR A 317 11.67 6.96 -13.24
N SER A 318 11.55 7.79 -12.19
CA SER A 318 12.49 7.76 -11.07
C SER A 318 12.27 6.55 -10.17
N THR A 319 13.35 6.05 -9.59
CA THR A 319 13.28 4.94 -8.63
C THR A 319 12.41 5.32 -7.44
N ALA A 320 11.37 4.53 -7.19
CA ALA A 320 10.48 4.74 -6.05
C ALA A 320 11.22 4.46 -4.73
N VAL A 321 11.08 5.37 -3.77
CA VAL A 321 11.65 5.24 -2.43
C VAL A 321 10.56 4.72 -1.49
N PRO A 322 10.68 3.52 -0.94
CA PRO A 322 9.77 3.04 0.08
C PRO A 322 9.92 3.88 1.35
N ILE A 323 8.81 4.37 1.90
CA ILE A 323 8.82 5.24 3.08
C ILE A 323 8.21 4.56 4.28
N LEU A 324 7.15 3.77 4.06
CA LEU A 324 6.27 3.33 5.13
C LEU A 324 5.64 2.01 4.76
N THR A 325 5.69 1.03 5.68
CA THR A 325 4.83 -0.15 5.64
C THR A 325 3.75 0.00 6.69
N ALA A 326 2.49 0.11 6.27
CA ALA A 326 1.35 0.28 7.15
C ALA A 326 0.79 -1.08 7.55
N LEU A 327 0.44 -1.26 8.82
CA LEU A 327 -0.35 -2.40 9.27
C LEU A 327 -1.84 -2.11 9.05
N SER A 328 -2.68 -3.13 8.91
CA SER A 328 -4.11 -3.01 8.62
C SER A 328 -4.92 -2.24 9.67
N THR A 329 -4.37 -2.06 10.86
CA THR A 329 -5.00 -1.32 11.96
C THR A 329 -4.00 -0.34 12.55
N GLY A 330 -4.39 0.92 12.72
CA GLY A 330 -3.58 1.94 13.37
C GLY A 330 -3.04 3.01 12.43
N THR A 331 -2.20 3.85 12.99
CA THR A 331 -1.54 4.97 12.31
C THR A 331 -0.05 4.68 12.24
N TYR A 332 0.56 4.87 11.08
CA TYR A 332 1.98 4.60 10.83
C TYR A 332 2.65 5.83 10.27
N PHE A 333 3.93 5.97 10.56
CA PHE A 333 4.73 7.13 10.21
C PHE A 333 6.00 6.69 9.50
N GLY A 334 6.38 7.45 8.49
CA GLY A 334 7.66 7.34 7.83
C GLY A 334 8.14 8.71 7.39
N SER A 335 9.44 8.86 7.26
CA SER A 335 10.09 10.07 6.75
C SER A 335 11.00 9.73 5.58
N ALA A 336 11.15 10.67 4.66
CA ALA A 336 12.10 10.54 3.57
C ALA A 336 12.52 11.91 3.05
N VAL A 337 13.69 11.95 2.41
CA VAL A 337 14.05 13.02 1.49
C VAL A 337 13.79 12.52 0.08
N VAL A 338 12.97 13.23 -0.67
CA VAL A 338 12.46 12.80 -1.99
C VAL A 338 12.79 13.81 -3.05
N PRO A 339 13.28 13.37 -4.22
CA PRO A 339 13.40 14.23 -5.39
C PRO A 339 12.05 14.82 -5.77
N VAL A 340 12.04 16.08 -6.18
CA VAL A 340 10.86 16.79 -6.67
C VAL A 340 10.97 16.92 -8.19
N ALA A 341 9.90 16.60 -8.90
CA ALA A 341 9.81 16.82 -10.34
C ALA A 341 9.96 18.30 -10.69
N SER A 342 10.42 18.63 -11.90
CA SER A 342 10.67 20.03 -12.28
C SER A 342 9.43 20.93 -12.28
N ASP A 343 8.23 20.33 -12.31
CA ASP A 343 6.94 21.00 -12.13
C ASP A 343 6.55 21.21 -10.64
N GLY A 344 7.42 20.81 -9.72
CA GLY A 344 7.21 21.00 -8.29
C GLY A 344 6.36 19.94 -7.62
N THR A 345 6.15 18.78 -8.25
CA THR A 345 5.31 17.70 -7.73
C THR A 345 6.13 16.51 -7.20
N ILE A 346 5.50 15.72 -6.32
CA ILE A 346 5.91 14.36 -5.93
C ILE A 346 4.75 13.41 -6.19
N ARG A 347 5.06 12.10 -6.28
CA ARG A 347 4.07 11.03 -6.50
C ARG A 347 4.13 10.03 -5.37
N LEU A 348 2.96 9.60 -4.89
CA LEU A 348 2.84 8.53 -3.90
C LEU A 348 2.08 7.36 -4.50
N SER A 349 2.54 6.15 -4.24
CA SER A 349 1.89 4.91 -4.64
C SER A 349 1.85 3.90 -3.50
N ILE A 350 0.95 2.93 -3.62
CA ILE A 350 0.80 1.83 -2.68
C ILE A 350 0.83 0.51 -3.45
N ASN A 351 1.55 -0.47 -2.94
CA ASN A 351 1.72 -1.75 -3.63
C ASN A 351 0.57 -2.74 -3.41
N ARG A 352 -0.28 -2.50 -2.40
CA ARG A 352 -1.34 -3.44 -2.02
C ARG A 352 -2.48 -2.74 -1.29
N GLY A 353 -3.73 -3.10 -1.63
CA GLY A 353 -4.94 -2.55 -1.00
C GLY A 353 -5.06 -1.04 -1.15
N SER A 354 -5.52 -0.38 -0.12
CA SER A 354 -5.60 1.08 -0.04
C SER A 354 -5.28 1.61 1.36
N ALA A 355 -4.95 2.91 1.43
CA ALA A 355 -4.76 3.61 2.70
C ALA A 355 -5.18 5.08 2.58
N ASP A 356 -5.60 5.67 3.68
CA ASP A 356 -5.64 7.12 3.80
C ASP A 356 -4.23 7.63 4.09
N LEU A 357 -3.85 8.74 3.47
CA LEU A 357 -2.53 9.35 3.63
C LEU A 357 -2.63 10.80 4.05
N ARG A 358 -1.65 11.19 4.86
CA ARG A 358 -1.31 12.57 5.13
C ARG A 358 0.17 12.78 4.88
N VAL A 359 0.53 13.89 4.21
CA VAL A 359 1.92 14.27 3.95
C VAL A 359 2.17 15.68 4.43
N ASP A 360 3.24 15.83 5.20
CA ASP A 360 3.76 17.11 5.66
C ASP A 360 5.18 17.31 5.09
N VAL A 361 5.48 18.47 4.54
CA VAL A 361 6.84 18.89 4.16
C VAL A 361 7.49 19.55 5.37
N VAL A 362 8.69 19.09 5.73
CA VAL A 362 9.46 19.57 6.88
C VAL A 362 10.78 20.24 6.50
N GLY A 363 11.13 20.24 5.21
CA GLY A 363 12.31 20.89 4.66
C GLY A 363 12.37 20.75 3.15
N TYR A 364 13.26 21.52 2.50
CA TYR A 364 13.48 21.44 1.06
C TYR A 364 14.94 21.67 0.71
N ALA A 365 15.37 21.18 -0.45
CA ALA A 365 16.66 21.46 -1.06
C ALA A 365 16.46 22.16 -2.40
N ARG A 366 17.31 23.15 -2.71
CA ARG A 366 17.24 23.92 -3.97
C ARG A 366 17.97 23.23 -5.11
N ALA A 367 17.58 23.55 -6.34
CA ALA A 367 18.25 23.09 -7.55
C ALA A 367 19.57 23.86 -7.79
N THR A 368 20.54 23.17 -8.42
CA THR A 368 21.87 23.73 -8.74
C THR A 368 21.85 24.88 -9.72
N THR A 369 20.85 24.92 -10.60
CA THR A 369 20.75 25.92 -11.71
C THR A 369 20.25 27.28 -11.25
N LEU A 370 19.71 27.39 -10.05
CA LEU A 370 19.46 28.70 -9.46
C LEU A 370 20.77 29.19 -8.87
N ALA A 371 21.50 29.97 -9.67
CA ALA A 371 22.59 30.78 -9.16
C ALA A 371 22.10 31.42 -7.87
N VAL A 372 22.77 31.11 -6.76
CA VAL A 372 22.64 31.91 -5.55
C VAL A 372 22.98 33.31 -5.99
N SER A 373 21.99 34.21 -6.04
CA SER A 373 22.24 35.58 -6.35
C SER A 373 23.35 36.05 -5.42
N VAL A 374 24.44 36.53 -6.02
CA VAL A 374 25.61 36.97 -5.30
C VAL A 374 25.13 37.93 -4.22
N GLY A 375 25.22 37.52 -2.94
CA GLY A 375 24.74 38.28 -1.79
C GLY A 375 23.64 37.61 -0.93
N SER A 376 22.96 36.54 -1.37
CA SER A 376 22.05 35.82 -0.47
C SER A 376 22.84 34.91 0.47
N LYS A 377 22.69 35.15 1.77
CA LYS A 377 23.25 34.28 2.82
C LYS A 377 22.79 32.86 2.60
N PRO A 378 23.69 31.83 2.58
CA PRO A 378 23.24 30.43 2.52
C PRO A 378 22.36 30.13 3.74
N THR A 379 21.17 29.62 3.48
CA THR A 379 20.23 29.24 4.54
C THR A 379 20.20 27.72 4.59
N GLY A 380 20.94 27.09 5.51
CA GLY A 380 20.82 25.66 5.71
C GLY A 380 22.06 24.82 5.45
N THR A 381 23.24 25.28 5.88
CA THR A 381 24.44 24.43 5.89
C THR A 381 24.30 23.32 6.92
N ALA A 382 24.65 22.10 6.53
CA ALA A 382 24.59 20.93 7.38
C ALA A 382 25.92 20.75 8.16
N HIS A 383 25.81 20.43 9.43
CA HIS A 383 26.92 20.07 10.30
C HIS A 383 26.67 18.66 10.81
N ILE A 384 27.40 17.70 10.26
CA ILE A 384 27.25 16.29 10.61
C ILE A 384 28.29 15.94 11.69
N ILE A 385 27.84 15.27 12.73
CA ILE A 385 28.65 14.83 13.87
C ILE A 385 28.49 13.32 14.11
N PRO A 386 29.42 12.68 14.79
CA PRO A 386 29.19 11.36 15.36
C PRO A 386 27.93 11.37 16.20
N ALA A 387 27.21 10.25 16.24
CA ALA A 387 25.96 10.15 16.99
C ALA A 387 26.19 10.39 18.49
N ILE A 388 25.49 11.36 19.06
CA ILE A 388 25.60 11.75 20.47
C ILE A 388 24.25 11.59 21.17
N PRO A 389 24.20 11.07 22.41
CA PRO A 389 22.97 11.03 23.20
C PRO A 389 22.59 12.46 23.63
N LEU A 390 21.37 12.89 23.31
CA LEU A 390 20.86 14.22 23.68
C LEU A 390 19.77 14.14 24.75
N PHE A 391 19.07 13.03 24.86
CA PHE A 391 18.02 12.84 25.84
C PHE A 391 17.76 11.35 26.10
N ASP A 392 17.56 11.01 27.37
CA ASP A 392 17.09 9.69 27.81
C ASP A 392 16.08 9.86 28.94
N SER A 393 14.90 9.27 28.77
CA SER A 393 13.86 9.28 29.78
C SER A 393 13.86 8.07 30.71
N ALA A 394 14.89 7.21 30.68
CA ALA A 394 14.92 5.97 31.49
C ALA A 394 14.75 6.24 32.99
N ALA A 395 15.41 7.27 33.54
CA ALA A 395 15.27 7.65 34.95
C ALA A 395 13.91 8.26 35.30
N ALA A 396 13.19 8.83 34.33
CA ALA A 396 11.87 9.44 34.49
C ALA A 396 11.05 9.22 33.23
N PRO A 397 10.41 8.04 33.07
CA PRO A 397 9.66 7.69 31.88
C PRO A 397 8.52 8.65 31.57
N LEU A 398 8.15 8.73 30.30
CA LEU A 398 7.09 9.60 29.79
C LEU A 398 5.73 9.01 30.15
N LYS A 399 4.99 9.65 31.07
CA LYS A 399 3.63 9.25 31.43
C LYS A 399 2.65 9.49 30.24
N PRO A 400 1.52 8.79 30.18
CA PRO A 400 0.47 9.03 29.19
C PRO A 400 0.11 10.51 29.06
N SER A 401 -0.08 10.99 27.85
CA SER A 401 -0.48 12.35 27.51
C SER A 401 0.45 13.47 28.01
N THR A 402 1.67 13.15 28.46
CA THR A 402 2.64 14.15 28.90
C THR A 402 3.59 14.59 27.78
N SER A 403 4.02 15.86 27.89
CA SER A 403 5.03 16.47 27.01
C SER A 403 6.22 16.95 27.81
N ARG A 404 7.42 16.87 27.22
CA ARG A 404 8.64 17.49 27.77
C ARG A 404 9.34 18.27 26.67
N THR A 405 9.75 19.50 27.00
CA THR A 405 10.63 20.29 26.13
C THR A 405 12.07 19.97 26.47
N ILE A 406 12.87 19.76 25.45
CA ILE A 406 14.27 19.35 25.53
C ILE A 406 15.11 20.40 24.82
N GLN A 407 16.11 20.95 25.50
CA GLN A 407 17.11 21.81 24.91
C GLN A 407 18.15 20.92 24.23
N LEU A 408 18.28 20.99 22.92
CA LEU A 408 19.30 20.27 22.14
C LEU A 408 20.52 21.15 21.82
N ALA A 409 20.30 22.43 21.57
CA ALA A 409 21.38 23.40 21.38
C ALA A 409 22.19 23.59 22.66
N GLY A 410 23.50 23.73 22.49
CA GLY A 410 24.46 23.89 23.60
C GLY A 410 24.84 22.57 24.28
N GLN A 411 24.36 21.42 23.82
CA GLN A 411 24.83 20.11 24.29
C GLN A 411 26.00 19.62 23.42
N SER A 412 27.02 19.09 24.04
CA SER A 412 28.26 18.63 23.36
C SER A 412 28.79 19.70 22.40
N ASP A 413 29.05 19.33 21.14
CA ASP A 413 29.55 20.23 20.09
C ASP A 413 28.46 21.04 19.37
N ILE A 414 27.21 20.93 19.80
CA ILE A 414 26.08 21.64 19.17
C ILE A 414 26.09 23.10 19.64
N PRO A 415 26.10 24.09 18.72
CA PRO A 415 26.06 25.51 19.07
C PRO A 415 24.85 25.90 19.92
N THR A 416 24.99 26.94 20.72
CA THR A 416 23.90 27.49 21.55
C THR A 416 22.87 28.28 20.75
N SER A 417 23.22 28.71 19.52
CA SER A 417 22.38 29.56 18.66
C SER A 417 22.66 29.34 17.17
N GLY A 418 21.83 29.92 16.31
CA GLY A 418 21.96 29.85 14.84
C GLY A 418 21.52 28.52 14.23
N ILE A 419 20.89 27.63 14.99
CA ILE A 419 20.40 26.34 14.53
C ILE A 419 19.00 26.54 13.97
N THR A 420 18.79 26.05 12.74
CA THR A 420 17.49 26.08 12.06
C THR A 420 16.82 24.70 12.00
N GLY A 421 17.58 23.64 12.23
CA GLY A 421 17.08 22.25 12.29
C GLY A 421 18.09 21.29 12.88
N MET A 422 17.61 20.14 13.33
CA MET A 422 18.40 19.06 13.91
C MET A 422 18.14 17.74 13.20
N TYR A 423 19.19 17.00 12.86
CA TYR A 423 19.10 15.60 12.47
C TYR A 423 19.14 14.74 13.72
N VAL A 424 18.04 14.05 13.98
CA VAL A 424 17.91 13.24 15.21
C VAL A 424 17.32 11.87 14.92
N THR A 425 17.65 10.91 15.76
CA THR A 425 16.96 9.62 15.88
C THR A 425 16.14 9.62 17.15
N LEU A 426 14.84 9.42 17.05
CA LEU A 426 13.95 9.14 18.18
C LEU A 426 13.82 7.62 18.32
N THR A 427 14.19 7.08 19.47
CA THR A 427 14.05 5.66 19.83
C THR A 427 13.07 5.52 20.98
N VAL A 428 12.17 4.54 20.90
CA VAL A 428 11.20 4.18 21.96
C VAL A 428 11.40 2.71 22.32
N ASP A 429 11.50 2.44 23.61
CA ASP A 429 11.71 1.09 24.14
C ASP A 429 10.45 0.20 23.96
N PRO A 430 10.62 -1.13 24.06
CA PRO A 430 9.51 -2.06 23.95
C PRO A 430 8.41 -1.78 24.99
N SER A 431 7.15 -1.97 24.58
CA SER A 431 6.01 -1.93 25.49
C SER A 431 4.98 -2.98 25.09
N THR A 432 4.46 -3.72 26.05
CA THR A 432 3.37 -4.67 25.85
C THR A 432 2.02 -3.95 25.67
N THR A 433 1.89 -2.76 26.22
CA THR A 433 0.71 -1.90 26.07
C THR A 433 0.90 -0.97 24.88
N PRO A 434 -0.06 -0.83 23.97
CA PRO A 434 0.05 0.09 22.85
C PRO A 434 0.30 1.53 23.31
N GLY A 435 1.26 2.17 22.66
CA GLY A 435 1.62 3.56 22.95
C GLY A 435 2.45 4.14 21.84
N SER A 436 2.58 5.44 21.80
CA SER A 436 3.46 6.11 20.86
C SER A 436 4.01 7.42 21.38
N VAL A 437 5.20 7.76 20.88
CA VAL A 437 5.91 8.99 21.22
C VAL A 437 6.07 9.83 19.97
N GLN A 438 5.70 11.09 20.06
CA GLN A 438 5.87 12.10 19.03
C GLN A 438 7.06 12.99 19.35
N LEU A 439 7.81 13.36 18.31
CA LEU A 439 8.75 14.46 18.32
C LEU A 439 8.07 15.68 17.69
N ILE A 440 8.05 16.78 18.40
CA ILE A 440 7.29 17.98 18.04
C ILE A 440 8.27 19.14 17.86
N SER A 441 8.16 19.84 16.73
CA SER A 441 8.95 21.05 16.44
C SER A 441 8.59 22.20 17.35
N ALA A 442 9.41 23.25 17.35
CA ALA A 442 9.13 24.49 18.09
C ALA A 442 7.79 25.14 17.69
N SER A 443 7.30 24.91 16.49
CA SER A 443 5.98 25.39 16.02
C SER A 443 4.79 24.57 16.54
N GLY A 444 5.01 23.58 17.41
CA GLY A 444 3.96 22.72 17.99
C GLY A 444 3.48 21.59 17.08
N ASN A 445 4.05 21.44 15.90
CA ASN A 445 3.65 20.40 14.95
C ASN A 445 4.49 19.12 15.10
N PRO A 446 3.87 17.93 15.10
CA PRO A 446 4.61 16.68 15.11
C PRO A 446 5.45 16.53 13.84
N VAL A 447 6.72 16.19 13.97
CA VAL A 447 7.67 15.95 12.85
C VAL A 447 8.04 14.48 12.72
N ALA A 448 7.94 13.72 13.79
CA ALA A 448 8.15 12.28 13.80
C ALA A 448 7.27 11.60 14.84
N GLN A 449 7.03 10.31 14.68
CA GLN A 449 6.32 9.51 15.67
C GLN A 449 6.81 8.05 15.62
N VAL A 450 6.98 7.46 16.79
CA VAL A 450 7.32 6.04 16.96
C VAL A 450 6.24 5.36 17.76
N ILE A 451 5.76 4.22 17.26
CA ILE A 451 4.83 3.35 17.97
C ILE A 451 5.64 2.31 18.73
N ALA A 452 5.46 2.24 20.04
CA ALA A 452 6.03 1.21 20.88
C ALA A 452 5.43 -0.16 20.54
N MET A 453 6.26 -1.19 20.54
CA MET A 453 5.85 -2.56 20.24
C MET A 453 6.46 -3.54 21.24
N PRO A 454 5.80 -4.68 21.52
CA PRO A 454 6.38 -5.70 22.37
C PRO A 454 7.70 -6.27 21.80
N GLY A 455 8.66 -6.45 22.69
CA GLY A 455 9.89 -7.21 22.43
C GLY A 455 10.98 -6.49 21.62
N ILE A 456 10.73 -5.28 21.12
CA ILE A 456 11.71 -4.57 20.30
C ILE A 456 11.64 -3.05 20.49
N SER A 457 12.79 -2.40 20.65
CA SER A 457 12.93 -0.95 20.54
C SER A 457 12.72 -0.51 19.10
N ARG A 458 12.04 0.59 18.89
CA ARG A 458 11.81 1.16 17.57
C ARG A 458 12.38 2.55 17.46
N SER A 459 12.89 2.87 16.27
CA SER A 459 13.47 4.17 15.97
C SER A 459 12.88 4.78 14.72
N VAL A 460 12.93 6.11 14.62
CA VAL A 460 12.69 6.89 13.42
C VAL A 460 13.72 8.01 13.36
N ASN A 461 14.22 8.29 12.15
CA ASN A 461 15.10 9.41 11.88
C ASN A 461 14.29 10.61 11.39
N ALA A 462 14.64 11.80 11.83
CA ALA A 462 13.91 13.00 11.46
C ALA A 462 14.83 14.22 11.35
N LEU A 463 14.51 15.09 10.39
CA LEU A 463 14.96 16.48 10.39
C LEU A 463 13.91 17.29 11.16
N VAL A 464 14.30 17.83 12.30
CA VAL A 464 13.41 18.61 13.18
C VAL A 464 13.70 20.10 13.01
N PRO A 465 12.79 20.88 12.44
CA PRO A 465 12.90 22.34 12.42
C PRO A 465 12.89 22.91 13.83
N THR A 466 13.81 23.84 14.10
CA THR A 466 13.89 24.55 15.39
C THR A 466 14.37 25.98 15.17
N THR A 467 13.98 26.89 16.05
CA THR A 467 14.44 28.27 16.01
C THR A 467 15.41 28.61 17.14
N ASP A 468 15.36 27.84 18.23
CA ASP A 468 16.11 28.05 19.45
C ASP A 468 16.84 26.80 19.94
N GLY A 469 16.93 25.77 19.08
CA GLY A 469 17.51 24.48 19.41
C GLY A 469 16.70 23.64 20.37
N ARG A 470 15.41 23.94 20.56
CA ARG A 470 14.48 23.17 21.40
C ARG A 470 13.56 22.31 20.55
N VAL A 471 13.22 21.14 21.10
CA VAL A 471 12.20 20.24 20.59
C VAL A 471 11.35 19.76 21.74
N SER A 472 10.12 19.33 21.46
CA SER A 472 9.28 18.70 22.48
C SER A 472 9.09 17.22 22.13
N ILE A 473 9.09 16.37 23.16
CA ILE A 473 8.73 14.97 23.07
C ILE A 473 7.41 14.75 23.81
N ARG A 474 6.46 14.08 23.18
CA ARG A 474 5.13 13.85 23.73
C ARG A 474 4.75 12.38 23.66
N ASN A 475 4.33 11.83 24.77
CA ASN A 475 3.67 10.53 24.80
C ASN A 475 2.18 10.72 24.45
N VAL A 476 1.73 10.19 23.33
CA VAL A 476 0.32 10.26 22.89
C VAL A 476 -0.41 8.93 23.07
N GLY A 477 0.23 7.96 23.71
CA GLY A 477 -0.36 6.65 24.03
C GLY A 477 -0.93 6.57 25.44
N SER A 478 -1.43 5.40 25.79
CA SER A 478 -1.96 5.05 27.12
C SER A 478 -0.93 4.42 28.06
N ALA A 479 0.22 3.98 27.53
CA ALA A 479 1.30 3.38 28.30
C ALA A 479 2.31 4.43 28.78
N THR A 480 2.98 4.19 29.91
CA THR A 480 4.22 4.89 30.29
C THR A 480 5.35 4.35 29.42
N LEU A 481 6.11 5.22 28.74
CA LEU A 481 7.10 4.85 27.74
C LEU A 481 8.47 5.46 28.07
N THR A 482 9.52 4.69 27.76
CA THR A 482 10.90 5.19 27.74
C THR A 482 11.29 5.56 26.30
N ALA A 483 11.87 6.75 26.15
CA ALA A 483 12.30 7.25 24.85
C ALA A 483 13.66 7.94 24.96
N ARG A 484 14.43 7.87 23.85
CA ARG A 484 15.75 8.49 23.70
C ARG A 484 15.82 9.32 22.45
N ILE A 485 16.60 10.39 22.48
CA ILE A 485 16.95 11.18 21.31
C ILE A 485 18.46 11.14 21.15
N THR A 486 18.91 10.74 19.95
CA THR A 486 20.32 10.78 19.54
C THR A 486 20.46 11.85 18.44
N GLY A 487 21.40 12.77 18.60
CA GLY A 487 21.75 13.77 17.59
C GLY A 487 22.77 13.23 16.59
N GLN A 488 22.60 13.58 15.32
CA GLN A 488 23.50 13.21 14.22
C GLN A 488 24.05 14.43 13.51
N GLY A 489 23.59 15.63 13.88
CA GLY A 489 23.99 16.88 13.30
C GLY A 489 22.91 17.95 13.38
N TRP A 490 23.23 19.13 12.85
CA TRP A 490 22.29 20.24 12.79
C TRP A 490 22.40 20.98 11.46
N VAL A 491 21.41 21.80 11.19
CA VAL A 491 21.39 22.75 10.09
C VAL A 491 21.48 24.16 10.66
N SER A 492 22.32 24.98 10.08
CA SER A 492 22.49 26.37 10.51
C SER A 492 22.31 27.36 9.37
N SER A 493 22.06 28.62 9.72
CA SER A 493 22.08 29.75 8.78
C SER A 493 23.47 30.32 8.53
N ALA A 494 24.52 29.75 9.15
CA ALA A 494 25.89 30.17 8.95
C ALA A 494 26.42 29.82 7.57
N ALA A 495 27.35 30.64 7.03
CA ALA A 495 27.98 30.35 5.74
C ALA A 495 28.98 29.20 5.78
N SER A 496 29.49 28.86 6.98
CA SER A 496 30.40 27.75 7.21
C SER A 496 29.62 26.48 7.50
N GLY A 497 29.92 25.40 6.81
CA GLY A 497 29.28 24.09 6.97
C GLY A 497 29.29 23.32 5.66
N SER A 498 28.82 22.11 5.73
CA SER A 498 28.74 21.20 4.60
C SER A 498 27.44 21.36 3.83
N ARG A 499 27.46 21.07 2.54
CA ARG A 499 26.30 21.17 1.67
C ARG A 499 25.74 19.81 1.35
N ALA A 500 24.42 19.68 1.40
CA ALA A 500 23.74 18.47 0.99
C ALA A 500 23.46 18.51 -0.51
N SER A 501 23.83 17.44 -1.20
CA SER A 501 23.53 17.23 -2.62
C SER A 501 22.59 16.05 -2.76
N MET A 502 21.36 16.28 -3.22
CA MET A 502 20.37 15.22 -3.41
C MET A 502 20.33 14.77 -4.87
N PHE A 503 20.20 13.47 -5.09
CA PHE A 503 20.14 12.92 -6.44
C PHE A 503 18.72 13.09 -7.03
N PRO A 504 18.60 13.28 -8.35
CA PRO A 504 17.29 13.32 -9.03
C PRO A 504 16.59 11.97 -9.06
N ALA A 505 17.34 10.88 -8.81
CA ALA A 505 16.84 9.52 -8.66
C ALA A 505 17.70 8.77 -7.64
N ALA A 506 17.07 7.92 -6.85
CA ALA A 506 17.78 7.07 -5.89
C ALA A 506 18.68 6.04 -6.61
N VAL A 507 19.88 5.83 -6.12
CA VAL A 507 20.85 4.87 -6.67
C VAL A 507 20.93 3.65 -5.74
N THR A 508 20.64 2.45 -6.25
CA THR A 508 20.72 1.22 -5.45
C THR A 508 22.19 0.87 -5.17
N ALA A 509 22.58 0.90 -3.91
CA ALA A 509 23.91 0.52 -3.44
C ALA A 509 23.95 -0.93 -2.97
N VAL A 510 22.87 -1.40 -2.35
CA VAL A 510 22.71 -2.77 -1.87
C VAL A 510 21.34 -3.30 -2.24
N ASP A 511 21.29 -4.52 -2.71
CA ASP A 511 20.10 -5.37 -2.77
C ASP A 511 20.52 -6.82 -2.58
N THR A 512 20.32 -7.33 -1.37
CA THR A 512 20.75 -8.69 -1.01
C THR A 512 19.95 -9.77 -1.74
N THR A 513 18.74 -9.45 -2.22
CA THR A 513 17.92 -10.38 -3.01
C THR A 513 18.46 -10.50 -4.44
N ALA A 514 18.86 -9.37 -5.01
CA ALA A 514 19.45 -9.30 -6.35
C ALA A 514 20.98 -9.50 -6.35
N ASN A 515 21.62 -9.71 -5.19
CA ASN A 515 23.07 -9.81 -4.99
C ASN A 515 23.85 -8.56 -5.46
N VAL A 516 23.26 -7.39 -5.34
CA VAL A 516 23.92 -6.10 -5.61
C VAL A 516 24.60 -5.62 -4.34
N GLY A 517 25.84 -5.22 -4.43
CA GLY A 517 26.68 -4.70 -3.31
C GLY A 517 26.99 -5.75 -2.25
N LEU A 518 25.98 -6.28 -1.58
CA LEU A 518 26.10 -7.38 -0.61
C LEU A 518 25.32 -8.59 -1.09
N LYS A 519 25.96 -9.78 -1.09
CA LYS A 519 25.35 -11.01 -1.56
C LYS A 519 24.51 -11.71 -0.49
N GLY A 520 23.28 -12.06 -0.81
CA GLY A 520 22.38 -12.85 0.03
C GLY A 520 21.97 -12.19 1.34
N ALA A 521 21.03 -12.80 2.05
CA ALA A 521 20.59 -12.40 3.37
C ALA A 521 21.69 -12.63 4.44
N TRP A 522 21.47 -12.11 5.65
CA TRP A 522 22.38 -12.36 6.78
C TRP A 522 22.36 -13.83 7.19
N THR A 523 23.53 -14.45 7.24
CA THR A 523 23.72 -15.84 7.73
C THR A 523 24.41 -15.89 9.09
N THR A 524 25.03 -14.80 9.53
CA THR A 524 25.69 -14.62 10.83
C THR A 524 25.45 -13.20 11.34
N ALA A 525 25.69 -12.94 12.61
CA ALA A 525 25.60 -11.60 13.19
C ALA A 525 26.81 -10.68 12.87
N ALA A 526 27.70 -11.12 11.99
CA ALA A 526 28.89 -10.32 11.63
C ALA A 526 28.51 -9.06 10.85
N PRO A 527 29.22 -7.95 11.05
CA PRO A 527 29.06 -6.74 10.25
C PRO A 527 29.32 -6.98 8.77
N ARG A 528 28.55 -6.32 7.92
CA ARG A 528 28.76 -6.32 6.46
C ARG A 528 29.01 -4.90 6.00
N THR A 529 30.14 -4.66 5.38
CA THR A 529 30.67 -3.33 5.02
C THR A 529 30.38 -2.98 3.57
N VAL A 530 29.99 -1.73 3.34
CA VAL A 530 29.79 -1.15 2.01
C VAL A 530 30.66 0.08 1.85
N SER A 531 31.44 0.15 0.78
CA SER A 531 32.17 1.35 0.37
C SER A 531 31.19 2.28 -0.35
N VAL A 532 31.01 3.49 0.15
CA VAL A 532 30.03 4.46 -0.35
C VAL A 532 30.74 5.65 -1.01
N ALA A 533 31.75 6.25 -0.36
CA ALA A 533 32.53 7.32 -0.96
C ALA A 533 33.31 6.83 -2.19
N GLY A 534 33.29 7.58 -3.26
CA GLY A 534 33.83 7.21 -4.57
C GLY A 534 32.92 6.28 -5.38
N HIS A 535 31.75 5.87 -4.82
CA HIS A 535 30.78 4.98 -5.47
C HIS A 535 29.38 5.60 -5.47
N PHE A 536 28.50 5.06 -6.28
CA PHE A 536 27.07 5.43 -6.34
C PHE A 536 26.80 6.94 -6.50
N GLY A 537 27.71 7.68 -7.12
CA GLY A 537 27.63 9.13 -7.28
C GLY A 537 28.04 9.95 -6.06
N VAL A 538 28.47 9.30 -4.98
CA VAL A 538 29.03 9.97 -3.79
C VAL A 538 30.50 10.27 -4.00
N PRO A 539 30.98 11.54 -3.90
CA PRO A 539 32.37 11.88 -4.11
C PRO A 539 33.28 11.33 -3.00
N VAL A 540 34.54 11.10 -3.34
CA VAL A 540 35.59 10.89 -2.34
C VAL A 540 35.66 12.12 -1.44
N GLY A 541 35.73 11.91 -0.11
CA GLY A 541 35.75 13.00 0.87
C GLY A 541 34.38 13.52 1.29
N ALA A 542 33.28 12.91 0.82
CA ALA A 542 31.96 13.18 1.39
C ALA A 542 31.95 12.90 2.90
N LYS A 543 31.35 13.80 3.68
CA LYS A 543 31.28 13.70 5.15
C LYS A 543 30.14 12.81 5.62
N ALA A 544 29.06 12.77 4.86
CA ALA A 544 27.92 11.92 5.15
C ALA A 544 27.18 11.48 3.87
N VAL A 545 26.35 10.48 3.98
CA VAL A 545 25.48 9.98 2.94
C VAL A 545 24.04 9.96 3.43
N VAL A 546 23.10 10.25 2.54
CA VAL A 546 21.65 10.14 2.77
C VAL A 546 21.18 8.82 2.16
N LEU A 547 20.73 7.91 3.02
CA LEU A 547 20.33 6.55 2.62
C LEU A 547 18.84 6.31 2.87
N SER A 548 18.18 5.68 1.92
CA SER A 548 16.92 4.98 2.16
C SER A 548 17.22 3.51 2.43
N LEU A 549 16.73 3.02 3.55
CA LEU A 549 16.91 1.67 4.03
C LEU A 549 15.60 0.91 3.95
N SER A 550 15.65 -0.33 3.46
CA SER A 550 14.53 -1.26 3.50
C SER A 550 15.04 -2.60 3.98
N ALA A 551 14.65 -3.00 5.19
CA ALA A 551 15.03 -4.28 5.78
C ALA A 551 13.81 -5.22 5.80
N LEU A 552 13.95 -6.39 5.18
CA LEU A 552 13.00 -7.49 5.30
C LEU A 552 13.46 -8.38 6.44
N GLY A 553 12.68 -8.44 7.52
CA GLY A 553 13.06 -9.18 8.72
C GLY A 553 13.24 -10.69 8.46
N GLY A 554 14.28 -11.24 9.04
CA GLY A 554 14.61 -12.67 9.02
C GLY A 554 13.85 -13.47 10.07
N SER A 555 14.56 -14.35 10.78
CA SER A 555 13.98 -15.32 11.72
C SER A 555 13.46 -14.72 13.03
N SER A 556 13.96 -13.56 13.43
CA SER A 556 13.61 -12.90 14.71
C SER A 556 13.37 -11.40 14.53
N ALA A 557 12.64 -10.80 15.46
CA ALA A 557 12.57 -9.35 15.56
C ALA A 557 13.94 -8.79 16.00
N ASP A 558 14.41 -7.75 15.30
CA ASP A 558 15.71 -7.14 15.55
C ASP A 558 15.75 -5.70 14.99
N THR A 559 16.89 -5.05 15.17
CA THR A 559 17.21 -3.78 14.53
C THR A 559 18.43 -3.96 13.63
N LEU A 560 18.28 -3.70 12.34
CA LEU A 560 19.42 -3.50 11.46
C LEU A 560 20.09 -2.17 11.86
N LYS A 561 21.26 -2.26 12.43
CA LYS A 561 22.05 -1.10 12.89
C LYS A 561 23.03 -0.68 11.79
N LEU A 562 23.16 0.63 11.61
CA LEU A 562 24.23 1.23 10.82
C LEU A 562 25.28 1.76 11.76
N THR A 563 26.53 1.42 11.50
CA THR A 563 27.66 1.90 12.26
C THR A 563 28.67 2.60 11.34
N SER A 564 29.06 3.79 11.76
CA SER A 564 30.08 4.59 11.12
C SER A 564 30.63 5.53 12.19
N ASN A 565 31.80 5.24 12.76
CA ASN A 565 32.34 5.92 13.95
C ASN A 565 31.34 5.92 15.14
N GLY A 566 30.77 4.75 15.47
CA GLY A 566 29.69 4.57 16.42
C GLY A 566 28.36 4.15 15.78
N THR A 567 27.37 3.73 16.57
CA THR A 567 26.04 3.41 16.07
C THR A 567 25.29 4.69 15.71
N VAL A 568 24.97 4.86 14.45
CA VAL A 568 24.40 6.09 13.92
C VAL A 568 22.88 6.02 13.84
N ALA A 569 22.36 4.91 13.32
CA ALA A 569 20.94 4.76 13.02
C ALA A 569 20.57 3.28 12.94
N GLY A 570 19.29 2.99 12.89
CA GLY A 570 18.83 1.63 12.70
C GLY A 570 17.39 1.56 12.21
N VAL A 571 17.06 0.43 11.60
CA VAL A 571 15.68 0.10 11.19
C VAL A 571 15.24 -1.13 11.96
N SER A 572 14.26 -0.96 12.82
CA SER A 572 13.69 -2.06 13.61
C SER A 572 12.61 -2.78 12.83
N PHE A 573 12.68 -4.11 12.79
CA PHE A 573 11.75 -4.95 12.02
C PHE A 573 11.26 -6.15 12.85
N ARG A 574 10.19 -6.76 12.39
CA ARG A 574 9.69 -8.06 12.87
C ARG A 574 9.96 -9.15 11.82
N PRO A 575 9.91 -10.44 12.20
CA PRO A 575 10.07 -11.51 11.25
C PRO A 575 9.15 -11.36 10.03
N LEU A 576 9.69 -11.53 8.83
CA LEU A 576 8.99 -11.49 7.55
C LEU A 576 8.28 -10.16 7.23
N LEU A 577 8.54 -9.09 7.99
CA LEU A 577 7.99 -7.77 7.73
C LEU A 577 9.05 -6.83 7.19
N LEU A 578 8.64 -6.03 6.20
CA LEU A 578 9.46 -4.96 5.64
C LEU A 578 9.40 -3.73 6.56
N ALA A 579 10.55 -3.26 6.96
CA ALA A 579 10.72 -2.00 7.68
C ALA A 579 11.59 -1.05 6.87
N GLN A 580 11.32 0.25 6.95
CA GLN A 580 11.97 1.27 6.15
C GLN A 580 12.26 2.51 6.97
N ASP A 581 13.34 3.20 6.61
CA ASP A 581 13.65 4.54 7.11
C ASP A 581 14.58 5.28 6.15
N THR A 582 14.68 6.60 6.32
CA THR A 582 15.67 7.45 5.65
C THR A 582 16.62 8.01 6.70
N VAL A 583 17.90 7.80 6.51
CA VAL A 583 18.93 8.16 7.47
C VAL A 583 20.01 9.04 6.82
N VAL A 584 20.54 9.98 7.60
CA VAL A 584 21.79 10.67 7.28
C VAL A 584 22.90 10.00 8.07
N VAL A 585 23.87 9.42 7.38
CA VAL A 585 24.94 8.62 7.99
C VAL A 585 26.27 9.34 7.80
N PRO A 586 26.94 9.76 8.89
CA PRO A 586 28.34 10.22 8.81
C PRO A 586 29.20 9.13 8.18
N LEU A 587 30.09 9.48 7.27
CA LEU A 587 31.02 8.51 6.67
C LEU A 587 32.30 8.42 7.51
N ARG A 588 32.86 7.21 7.63
CA ARG A 588 34.20 7.01 8.18
C ARG A 588 35.23 7.65 7.24
N ALA A 589 36.44 7.87 7.74
CA ALA A 589 37.53 8.40 6.92
C ALA A 589 37.83 7.56 5.67
N ASP A 590 37.55 6.24 5.72
CA ASP A 590 37.66 5.32 4.58
C ASP A 590 36.43 5.32 3.66
N GLY A 591 35.43 6.15 3.91
CA GLY A 591 34.21 6.27 3.11
C GLY A 591 33.24 5.10 3.20
N ARG A 592 33.32 4.28 4.26
CA ARG A 592 32.53 3.06 4.41
C ARG A 592 31.45 3.18 5.47
N VAL A 593 30.44 2.30 5.34
CA VAL A 593 29.34 2.11 6.30
C VAL A 593 29.19 0.62 6.58
N ASP A 594 29.02 0.26 7.86
CA ASP A 594 28.77 -1.12 8.27
C ASP A 594 27.30 -1.32 8.62
N PHE A 595 26.77 -2.47 8.24
CA PHE A 595 25.42 -2.92 8.52
C PHE A 595 25.47 -4.16 9.40
N VAL A 596 24.74 -4.16 10.52
CA VAL A 596 24.76 -5.22 11.52
C VAL A 596 23.34 -5.60 11.94
N THR A 597 23.04 -6.89 11.95
CA THR A 597 21.82 -7.45 12.57
C THR A 597 22.12 -8.85 13.09
N ALA A 598 21.51 -9.24 14.19
CA ALA A 598 21.58 -10.60 14.73
C ALA A 598 20.51 -11.53 14.11
N SER A 599 19.52 -11.00 13.43
CA SER A 599 18.44 -11.78 12.82
C SER A 599 18.89 -12.44 11.52
N ILE A 600 19.05 -13.75 11.55
CA ILE A 600 19.43 -14.57 10.40
C ILE A 600 18.30 -14.57 9.36
N GLY A 601 18.65 -14.54 8.08
CA GLY A 601 17.69 -14.46 6.98
C GLY A 601 17.22 -13.04 6.67
N THR A 602 17.74 -12.00 7.34
CA THR A 602 17.39 -10.61 7.05
C THR A 602 17.88 -10.20 5.66
N GLY A 603 16.94 -9.71 4.84
CA GLY A 603 17.22 -9.07 3.55
C GLY A 603 17.38 -7.56 3.70
N LEU A 604 18.19 -6.94 2.85
CA LEU A 604 18.44 -5.49 2.87
C LEU A 604 18.47 -4.91 1.47
N THR A 605 17.77 -3.78 1.29
CA THR A 605 17.96 -2.88 0.15
C THR A 605 18.38 -1.52 0.68
N VAL A 606 19.48 -0.98 0.15
CA VAL A 606 19.98 0.37 0.45
C VAL A 606 20.00 1.19 -0.83
N ARG A 607 19.39 2.37 -0.79
CA ARG A 607 19.45 3.34 -1.88
C ARG A 607 20.12 4.61 -1.40
N VAL A 608 21.06 5.11 -2.17
CA VAL A 608 21.69 6.42 -1.97
C VAL A 608 20.76 7.47 -2.55
N LEU A 609 20.34 8.41 -1.72
CA LEU A 609 19.48 9.54 -2.09
C LEU A 609 20.30 10.82 -2.32
N GLY A 610 21.49 10.88 -1.75
CA GLY A 610 22.37 12.03 -1.82
C GLY A 610 23.53 11.94 -0.85
N PHE A 611 24.30 13.01 -0.70
CA PHE A 611 25.45 13.10 0.18
C PHE A 611 25.59 14.49 0.80
N VAL A 612 26.44 14.61 1.80
CA VAL A 612 26.87 15.87 2.43
C VAL A 612 28.38 16.00 2.26
N SER A 613 28.84 17.09 1.68
CA SER A 613 30.27 17.37 1.39
C SER A 613 30.79 18.61 2.12
#